data_4fb4fc55c3d7e59b2adab307bf855920
#
_entry.id   4fb4fc55c3d7e59b2adab307bf855920
#
_cell.length_a   1.000
_cell.length_b   1.000
_cell.length_c   1.000
_cell.angle_alpha   90.00
_cell.angle_beta   90.00
_cell.angle_gamma   90.00
#
_symmetry.space_group_name_H-M   'P 1'
#
loop_
_entity.id
_entity.type
_entity.pdbx_description
1 polymer ?
#
loop_
_entity_poly.entity_id
_entity_poly.type
_entity_poly.pdbx_seq_one_letter_code
_entity_poly.pdbx_strand_id
1 'polypeptide(L)'
;MCIRDRKYAAAKARHVKMLEMLDAISDFSELEAKWLDAINYLKQYELIDSEHYINHLLADGKSVLCEGAQGTMLDVDFGSYPFVTSSNTICAGACSGLGVAPRSIGEVFGIFKAYCTRVGSGPFPTELFDETGSKIRDLGHEYGAVTGRERRCGWIDLVALRYAIMLSGVTQLIMMKSDVLDTFPTIKACTAYKVNGTLTRDFPYSIEDGVEPVYEEIKGWNTDMTKIKNEDEFPAEFNAYVAFLEKELNVPITILSVGPDREQTIVRSNFKH
;
A
#
# COMPACT_ATOMS: atom_id res chain seq x y z
N MET A 1 25.59 3.01 36.79
CA MET A 1 24.81 2.25 35.76
C MET A 1 23.68 3.16 35.27
N CYS A 2 23.64 3.42 33.99
CA CYS A 2 22.62 4.27 33.34
C CYS A 2 21.22 3.63 33.48
N ILE A 3 20.17 4.46 33.45
CA ILE A 3 18.77 3.97 33.54
C ILE A 3 18.49 2.92 32.48
N ARG A 4 19.02 3.11 31.27
CA ARG A 4 18.93 2.18 30.16
C ARG A 4 19.52 0.82 30.52
N ASP A 5 20.74 0.78 31.05
CA ASP A 5 21.45 -0.46 31.37
C ASP A 5 20.70 -1.25 32.45
N ARG A 6 20.14 -0.58 33.43
CA ARG A 6 19.31 -1.18 34.47
C ARG A 6 18.02 -1.77 33.92
N LYS A 7 17.31 -1.04 33.02
CA LYS A 7 16.08 -1.53 32.38
C LYS A 7 16.39 -2.72 31.49
N TYR A 8 17.49 -2.66 30.74
CA TYR A 8 17.93 -3.77 29.88
C TYR A 8 18.25 -5.02 30.71
N ALA A 9 19.06 -4.90 31.77
CA ALA A 9 19.40 -6.04 32.63
C ALA A 9 18.14 -6.69 33.25
N ALA A 10 17.19 -5.89 33.71
CA ALA A 10 15.93 -6.39 34.26
C ALA A 10 15.08 -7.10 33.20
N ALA A 11 14.98 -6.55 31.99
CA ALA A 11 14.25 -7.17 30.88
C ALA A 11 14.93 -8.50 30.46
N LYS A 12 16.25 -8.50 30.31
CA LYS A 12 17.03 -9.70 29.99
C LYS A 12 16.79 -10.81 31.00
N ALA A 13 16.92 -10.50 32.31
CA ALA A 13 16.72 -11.49 33.37
C ALA A 13 15.30 -12.09 33.32
N ARG A 14 14.28 -11.28 33.07
CA ARG A 14 12.90 -11.77 32.92
C ARG A 14 12.73 -12.69 31.73
N HIS A 15 13.26 -12.32 30.56
CA HIS A 15 13.13 -13.14 29.35
C HIS A 15 13.94 -14.43 29.42
N VAL A 16 15.15 -14.41 30.02
CA VAL A 16 15.92 -15.63 30.28
C VAL A 16 15.11 -16.63 31.10
N LYS A 17 14.52 -16.14 32.21
CA LYS A 17 13.65 -16.99 33.04
C LYS A 17 12.45 -17.57 32.27
N MET A 18 11.86 -16.81 31.35
CA MET A 18 10.77 -17.32 30.51
C MET A 18 11.27 -18.39 29.52
N LEU A 19 12.44 -18.21 28.92
CA LEU A 19 13.06 -19.20 28.02
C LEU A 19 13.36 -20.51 28.77
N GLU A 20 13.91 -20.45 29.99
CA GLU A 20 14.15 -21.60 30.85
C GLU A 20 12.85 -22.37 31.16
N MET A 21 11.73 -21.64 31.40
CA MET A 21 10.43 -22.30 31.65
C MET A 21 9.86 -22.99 30.40
N LEU A 22 10.33 -22.62 29.21
CA LEU A 22 9.88 -23.19 27.92
C LEU A 22 10.90 -24.21 27.36
N ASP A 23 11.88 -24.61 28.15
CA ASP A 23 13.01 -25.47 27.72
C ASP A 23 13.71 -24.97 26.44
N ALA A 24 13.73 -23.64 26.25
CA ALA A 24 14.33 -23.01 25.09
C ALA A 24 15.80 -22.65 25.34
N ILE A 25 16.59 -22.59 24.27
CA ILE A 25 18.01 -22.20 24.33
C ILE A 25 18.12 -20.74 24.77
N SER A 26 18.96 -20.49 25.78
CA SER A 26 19.14 -19.19 26.41
C SER A 26 20.45 -18.49 26.05
N ASP A 27 21.36 -19.11 25.30
CA ASP A 27 22.60 -18.44 24.86
C ASP A 27 22.36 -17.58 23.64
N PHE A 28 22.30 -16.27 23.85
CA PHE A 28 22.17 -15.24 22.80
C PHE A 28 23.32 -14.21 22.89
N SER A 29 24.45 -14.59 23.48
CA SER A 29 25.59 -13.68 23.69
C SER A 29 26.09 -13.03 22.41
N GLU A 30 26.15 -13.77 21.31
CA GLU A 30 26.55 -13.23 19.99
C GLU A 30 25.54 -12.24 19.44
N LEU A 31 24.24 -12.54 19.55
CA LEU A 31 23.16 -11.64 19.11
C LEU A 31 23.12 -10.38 19.97
N GLU A 32 23.36 -10.49 21.27
CA GLU A 32 23.45 -9.36 22.19
C GLU A 32 24.60 -8.43 21.82
N ALA A 33 25.79 -8.99 21.53
CA ALA A 33 26.94 -8.20 21.09
C ALA A 33 26.62 -7.43 19.80
N LYS A 34 26.10 -8.11 18.79
CA LYS A 34 25.67 -7.47 17.51
C LYS A 34 24.62 -6.38 17.73
N TRP A 35 23.67 -6.60 18.62
CA TRP A 35 22.65 -5.61 18.95
C TRP A 35 23.24 -4.38 19.64
N LEU A 36 24.19 -4.56 20.57
CA LEU A 36 24.89 -3.45 21.23
C LEU A 36 25.74 -2.64 20.23
N ASP A 37 26.40 -3.32 19.29
CA ASP A 37 27.15 -2.65 18.22
C ASP A 37 26.21 -1.84 17.31
N ALA A 38 25.06 -2.40 16.96
CA ALA A 38 24.04 -1.66 16.19
C ALA A 38 23.52 -0.41 16.93
N ILE A 39 23.31 -0.50 18.25
CA ILE A 39 22.96 0.67 19.07
C ILE A 39 24.08 1.73 19.06
N ASN A 40 25.34 1.30 19.12
CA ASN A 40 26.46 2.23 19.04
C ASN A 40 26.55 2.88 17.65
N TYR A 41 26.26 2.13 16.60
CA TYR A 41 26.14 2.68 15.25
C TYR A 41 25.05 3.75 15.14
N LEU A 42 23.88 3.49 15.74
CA LEU A 42 22.77 4.46 15.73
C LEU A 42 23.08 5.79 16.45
N LYS A 43 24.04 5.81 17.39
CA LYS A 43 24.44 7.04 18.10
C LYS A 43 25.10 8.10 17.20
N GLN A 44 25.54 7.73 16.00
CA GLN A 44 26.07 8.70 15.01
C GLN A 44 24.99 9.53 14.34
N TYR A 45 23.72 9.12 14.44
CA TYR A 45 22.59 9.85 13.88
C TYR A 45 21.99 10.78 14.94
N GLU A 46 21.49 11.91 14.49
CA GLU A 46 20.73 12.82 15.32
C GLU A 46 19.36 12.21 15.65
N LEU A 47 19.03 12.12 16.93
CA LEU A 47 17.71 11.72 17.40
C LEU A 47 16.92 12.96 17.71
N ILE A 48 15.73 13.07 17.16
CA ILE A 48 14.87 14.26 17.25
C ILE A 48 13.55 13.94 17.94
N ASP A 49 12.92 14.95 18.51
CA ASP A 49 11.50 14.94 18.88
C ASP A 49 10.70 15.32 17.62
N SER A 50 10.17 14.31 16.95
CA SER A 50 9.62 14.44 15.58
C SER A 50 8.50 15.48 15.50
N GLU A 51 7.61 15.54 16.51
CA GLU A 51 6.51 16.48 16.57
C GLU A 51 6.99 17.95 16.59
N HIS A 52 8.03 18.26 17.35
CA HIS A 52 8.61 19.61 17.37
C HIS A 52 9.38 19.90 16.09
N TYR A 53 10.24 18.97 15.68
CA TYR A 53 11.08 19.15 14.50
C TYR A 53 10.28 19.40 13.22
N ILE A 54 9.26 18.55 12.96
CA ILE A 54 8.45 18.65 11.75
C ILE A 54 7.58 19.92 11.76
N ASN A 55 6.97 20.26 12.91
CA ASN A 55 6.16 21.48 13.01
C ASN A 55 7.01 22.75 12.84
N HIS A 56 8.27 22.78 13.30
CA HIS A 56 9.20 23.88 13.02
C HIS A 56 9.50 23.97 11.51
N LEU A 57 9.81 22.85 10.85
CA LEU A 57 10.04 22.86 9.39
C LEU A 57 8.83 23.41 8.62
N LEU A 58 7.62 23.01 9.00
CA LEU A 58 6.38 23.51 8.38
C LEU A 58 6.18 25.01 8.65
N ALA A 59 6.46 25.48 9.87
CA ALA A 59 6.39 26.91 10.22
C ALA A 59 7.42 27.73 9.44
N ASP A 60 8.58 27.15 9.13
CA ASP A 60 9.63 27.76 8.29
C ASP A 60 9.32 27.67 6.79
N GLY A 61 8.14 27.22 6.40
CA GLY A 61 7.70 27.09 5.00
C GLY A 61 8.38 25.96 4.23
N LYS A 62 8.92 24.96 4.91
CA LYS A 62 9.48 23.76 4.28
C LYS A 62 8.38 22.76 3.95
N SER A 63 8.61 21.97 2.90
CA SER A 63 7.77 20.83 2.55
C SER A 63 8.29 19.56 3.20
N VAL A 64 7.36 18.73 3.67
CA VAL A 64 7.64 17.41 4.27
C VAL A 64 6.89 16.35 3.48
N LEU A 65 7.60 15.35 2.95
CA LEU A 65 7.01 14.18 2.32
C LEU A 65 6.85 13.08 3.36
N CYS A 66 5.61 12.66 3.59
CA CYS A 66 5.28 11.54 4.48
C CYS A 66 4.98 10.30 3.65
N GLU A 67 5.74 9.24 3.83
CA GLU A 67 5.50 7.94 3.21
C GLU A 67 4.84 7.00 4.22
N GLY A 68 3.64 6.54 3.87
CA GLY A 68 2.93 5.51 4.64
C GLY A 68 3.43 4.11 4.32
N ALA A 69 2.95 3.13 5.08
CA ALA A 69 3.23 1.70 4.87
C ALA A 69 1.93 0.91 4.76
N GLN A 70 2.00 -0.30 4.22
CA GLN A 70 0.89 -1.24 3.97
C GLN A 70 -0.15 -0.67 2.99
N GLY A 71 -1.39 -0.46 3.42
CA GLY A 71 -2.46 0.09 2.59
C GLY A 71 -3.76 0.20 3.36
N THR A 72 -4.72 0.98 2.84
CA THR A 72 -5.97 1.34 3.51
C THR A 72 -6.77 0.15 4.02
N MET A 73 -6.84 -0.94 3.22
CA MET A 73 -7.59 -2.15 3.62
C MET A 73 -6.93 -2.94 4.77
N LEU A 74 -5.73 -2.54 5.21
CA LEU A 74 -5.02 -3.08 6.37
C LEU A 74 -5.03 -2.12 7.58
N ASP A 75 -5.69 -0.97 7.47
CA ASP A 75 -5.82 -0.02 8.59
C ASP A 75 -6.51 -0.67 9.78
N VAL A 76 -6.01 -0.39 11.00
CA VAL A 76 -6.50 -1.03 12.23
C VAL A 76 -7.96 -0.69 12.52
N ASP A 77 -8.44 0.49 12.14
CA ASP A 77 -9.79 0.96 12.41
C ASP A 77 -10.75 0.79 11.23
N PHE A 78 -10.25 1.00 10.00
CA PHE A 78 -11.06 1.08 8.78
C PHE A 78 -10.76 -0.03 7.76
N GLY A 79 -9.79 -0.90 8.03
CA GLY A 79 -9.44 -2.01 7.16
C GLY A 79 -10.40 -3.19 7.28
N SER A 80 -10.07 -4.27 6.59
CA SER A 80 -10.85 -5.53 6.55
C SER A 80 -10.65 -6.36 7.84
N TYR A 81 -11.09 -5.84 8.99
CA TYR A 81 -10.97 -6.52 10.29
C TYR A 81 -11.58 -7.93 10.25
N PRO A 82 -10.94 -8.95 10.90
CA PRO A 82 -9.74 -8.86 11.74
C PRO A 82 -8.40 -8.97 10.96
N PHE A 83 -8.41 -8.96 9.65
CA PHE A 83 -7.24 -9.15 8.80
C PHE A 83 -6.55 -7.80 8.48
N VAL A 84 -6.12 -7.12 9.54
CA VAL A 84 -5.54 -5.78 9.52
C VAL A 84 -4.16 -5.77 10.16
N THR A 85 -3.42 -4.67 10.03
CA THR A 85 -2.19 -4.41 10.79
C THR A 85 -2.51 -3.67 12.09
N SER A 86 -1.55 -3.56 12.98
CA SER A 86 -1.71 -2.89 14.29
C SER A 86 -1.44 -1.38 14.24
N SER A 87 -1.55 -0.77 13.09
CA SER A 87 -1.29 0.66 12.87
C SER A 87 -2.32 1.31 11.95
N ASN A 88 -2.44 2.65 12.04
CA ASN A 88 -3.22 3.43 11.09
C ASN A 88 -2.42 3.60 9.80
N THR A 89 -2.95 3.07 8.70
CA THR A 89 -2.31 3.08 7.38
C THR A 89 -2.92 4.12 6.43
N ILE A 90 -4.02 4.75 6.82
CA ILE A 90 -4.63 5.88 6.11
C ILE A 90 -3.85 7.19 6.37
N CYS A 91 -4.15 8.23 5.61
CA CYS A 91 -3.47 9.54 5.71
C CYS A 91 -3.46 10.10 7.16
N ALA A 92 -4.52 9.87 7.95
CA ALA A 92 -4.58 10.26 9.35
C ALA A 92 -3.44 9.67 10.21
N GLY A 93 -2.86 8.53 9.79
CA GLY A 93 -1.70 7.92 10.43
C GLY A 93 -0.46 8.82 10.40
N ALA A 94 -0.29 9.68 9.41
CA ALA A 94 0.77 10.68 9.38
C ALA A 94 0.57 11.73 10.48
N CYS A 95 -0.67 12.16 10.71
CA CYS A 95 -0.98 13.13 11.75
C CYS A 95 -0.68 12.57 13.14
N SER A 96 -1.18 11.38 13.47
CA SER A 96 -0.99 10.76 14.78
C SER A 96 0.45 10.27 15.00
N GLY A 97 1.11 9.76 13.93
CA GLY A 97 2.47 9.22 14.02
C GLY A 97 3.57 10.28 14.13
N LEU A 98 3.36 11.44 13.53
CA LEU A 98 4.35 12.52 13.47
C LEU A 98 4.00 13.73 14.35
N GLY A 99 2.81 13.74 14.98
CA GLY A 99 2.35 14.88 15.78
C GLY A 99 2.05 16.12 14.93
N VAL A 100 1.49 15.94 13.73
CA VAL A 100 1.17 17.04 12.80
C VAL A 100 -0.34 17.28 12.77
N ALA A 101 -0.75 18.55 12.79
CA ALA A 101 -2.17 18.89 12.74
C ALA A 101 -2.79 18.50 11.38
N PRO A 102 -4.03 17.94 11.34
CA PRO A 102 -4.67 17.53 10.08
C PRO A 102 -4.73 18.63 9.01
N ARG A 103 -4.90 19.90 9.43
CA ARG A 103 -4.92 21.06 8.52
C ARG A 103 -3.57 21.35 7.83
N SER A 104 -2.49 20.72 8.27
CA SER A 104 -1.16 20.87 7.68
C SER A 104 -0.89 19.84 6.57
N ILE A 105 -1.82 18.90 6.39
CA ILE A 105 -1.77 17.97 5.26
C ILE A 105 -2.18 18.73 3.99
N GLY A 106 -1.30 18.71 3.01
CA GLY A 106 -1.54 19.27 1.68
C GLY A 106 -2.00 18.20 0.69
N GLU A 107 -1.20 17.97 -0.36
CA GLU A 107 -1.49 16.93 -1.36
C GLU A 107 -1.38 15.52 -0.75
N VAL A 108 -2.33 14.66 -1.11
CA VAL A 108 -2.35 13.25 -0.72
C VAL A 108 -2.30 12.38 -1.95
N PHE A 109 -1.17 11.71 -2.15
CA PHE A 109 -0.96 10.80 -3.27
C PHE A 109 -1.43 9.39 -2.90
N GLY A 110 -2.46 8.90 -3.60
CA GLY A 110 -2.94 7.53 -3.50
C GLY A 110 -2.18 6.63 -4.47
N ILE A 111 -1.39 5.69 -3.96
CA ILE A 111 -0.66 4.72 -4.80
C ILE A 111 -1.49 3.45 -4.91
N PHE A 112 -1.75 3.01 -6.14
CA PHE A 112 -2.46 1.76 -6.40
C PHE A 112 -1.86 1.03 -7.61
N LYS A 113 -2.11 -0.27 -7.72
CA LYS A 113 -1.73 -1.07 -8.88
C LYS A 113 -2.87 -1.11 -9.91
N ALA A 114 -2.56 -1.33 -11.16
CA ALA A 114 -3.56 -1.54 -12.20
C ALA A 114 -4.44 -2.80 -11.98
N TYR A 115 -4.10 -3.62 -10.99
CA TYR A 115 -4.83 -4.80 -10.51
C TYR A 115 -4.72 -4.89 -8.98
N CYS A 116 -5.46 -5.81 -8.35
CA CYS A 116 -5.40 -5.98 -6.90
C CYS A 116 -4.53 -7.16 -6.47
N THR A 117 -3.87 -7.02 -5.32
CA THR A 117 -3.14 -8.12 -4.67
C THR A 117 -3.42 -8.16 -3.18
N ARG A 118 -3.42 -9.37 -2.60
CA ARG A 118 -3.50 -9.56 -1.17
C ARG A 118 -2.51 -10.61 -0.68
N VAL A 119 -1.91 -10.35 0.47
CA VAL A 119 -1.08 -11.33 1.19
C VAL A 119 -1.86 -11.85 2.40
N GLY A 120 -1.84 -13.16 2.59
CA GLY A 120 -2.52 -13.80 3.71
C GLY A 120 -4.03 -13.90 3.56
N SER A 121 -4.68 -14.18 4.69
CA SER A 121 -6.13 -14.39 4.77
C SER A 121 -6.90 -13.06 4.70
N GLY A 122 -8.23 -13.17 4.65
CA GLY A 122 -9.16 -12.05 4.63
C GLY A 122 -9.87 -11.89 3.30
N PRO A 123 -10.89 -11.03 3.26
CA PRO A 123 -11.76 -10.86 2.10
C PRO A 123 -11.01 -10.27 0.92
N PHE A 124 -11.36 -10.77 -0.28
CA PHE A 124 -10.84 -10.28 -1.54
C PHE A 124 -11.89 -10.51 -2.64
N PRO A 125 -12.90 -9.65 -2.75
CA PRO A 125 -14.05 -9.88 -3.64
C PRO A 125 -13.68 -10.07 -5.11
N THR A 126 -12.61 -9.43 -5.59
CA THR A 126 -12.17 -9.53 -6.98
C THR A 126 -11.09 -10.58 -7.22
N GLU A 127 -10.82 -11.46 -6.25
CA GLU A 127 -9.81 -12.52 -6.39
C GLU A 127 -10.11 -13.45 -7.56
N LEU A 128 -9.05 -13.86 -8.27
CA LEU A 128 -9.12 -14.77 -9.40
C LEU A 128 -8.44 -16.09 -9.06
N PHE A 129 -9.16 -17.18 -9.27
CA PHE A 129 -8.69 -18.55 -9.00
C PHE A 129 -8.37 -19.32 -10.28
N ASP A 130 -8.39 -18.63 -11.44
CA ASP A 130 -8.19 -19.18 -12.76
C ASP A 130 -6.80 -18.86 -13.34
N GLU A 131 -6.61 -19.21 -14.61
CA GLU A 131 -5.38 -18.91 -15.35
C GLU A 131 -5.10 -17.40 -15.44
N THR A 132 -6.13 -16.57 -15.41
CA THR A 132 -5.99 -15.11 -15.44
C THR A 132 -5.29 -14.61 -14.17
N GLY A 133 -5.71 -15.10 -13.00
CA GLY A 133 -5.08 -14.79 -11.71
C GLY A 133 -3.63 -15.24 -11.67
N SER A 134 -3.34 -16.45 -12.18
CA SER A 134 -1.98 -16.96 -12.27
C SER A 134 -1.11 -16.12 -13.21
N LYS A 135 -1.64 -15.75 -14.38
CA LYS A 135 -0.93 -14.89 -15.34
C LYS A 135 -0.62 -13.51 -14.77
N ILE A 136 -1.54 -12.86 -14.04
CA ILE A 136 -1.28 -11.58 -13.34
C ILE A 136 -0.17 -11.75 -12.31
N ARG A 137 -0.20 -12.83 -11.53
CA ARG A 137 0.82 -13.13 -10.52
C ARG A 137 2.21 -13.26 -11.12
N ASP A 138 2.32 -14.03 -12.20
CA ASP A 138 3.60 -14.32 -12.84
C ASP A 138 4.19 -13.09 -13.52
N LEU A 139 3.41 -12.39 -14.34
CA LEU A 139 3.82 -11.14 -14.98
C LEU A 139 4.14 -10.04 -13.99
N GLY A 140 3.35 -9.96 -12.91
CA GLY A 140 3.55 -8.98 -11.84
C GLY A 140 4.64 -9.35 -10.84
N HIS A 141 5.25 -10.54 -10.93
CA HIS A 141 6.18 -11.07 -9.94
C HIS A 141 5.62 -10.98 -8.50
N GLU A 142 4.33 -11.35 -8.34
CA GLU A 142 3.60 -11.20 -7.08
C GLU A 142 3.88 -12.37 -6.15
N TYR A 143 5.12 -12.36 -5.62
CA TYR A 143 5.65 -13.32 -4.66
C TYR A 143 6.25 -12.59 -3.46
N GLY A 144 6.24 -13.22 -2.30
CA GLY A 144 6.85 -12.65 -1.10
C GLY A 144 8.37 -12.61 -1.22
N ALA A 145 8.98 -11.44 -1.02
CA ALA A 145 10.41 -11.25 -1.21
C ALA A 145 11.29 -12.16 -0.34
N VAL A 146 10.83 -12.52 0.87
CA VAL A 146 11.58 -13.35 1.82
C VAL A 146 11.17 -14.82 1.75
N THR A 147 9.86 -15.08 1.65
CA THR A 147 9.30 -16.43 1.76
C THR A 147 9.00 -17.08 0.41
N GLY A 148 9.03 -16.32 -0.70
CA GLY A 148 8.59 -16.79 -2.00
C GLY A 148 7.08 -17.10 -2.09
N ARG A 149 6.30 -16.82 -1.03
CA ARG A 149 4.88 -17.16 -0.98
C ARG A 149 4.10 -16.40 -2.06
N GLU A 150 3.28 -17.09 -2.80
CA GLU A 150 2.36 -16.52 -3.78
C GLU A 150 1.41 -15.50 -3.15
N ARG A 151 1.26 -14.36 -3.82
CA ARG A 151 0.21 -13.40 -3.48
C ARG A 151 -1.07 -13.76 -4.22
N ARG A 152 -2.19 -13.56 -3.57
CA ARG A 152 -3.52 -13.62 -4.18
C ARG A 152 -3.64 -12.43 -5.14
N CYS A 153 -4.16 -12.66 -6.35
CA CYS A 153 -4.29 -11.65 -7.38
C CYS A 153 -5.73 -11.56 -7.87
N GLY A 154 -6.14 -10.38 -8.30
CA GLY A 154 -7.49 -10.15 -8.80
C GLY A 154 -7.59 -8.89 -9.66
N TRP A 155 -8.71 -8.71 -10.34
CA TRP A 155 -8.99 -7.50 -11.09
C TRP A 155 -9.07 -6.29 -10.17
N ILE A 156 -8.87 -5.09 -10.74
CA ILE A 156 -8.97 -3.83 -9.99
C ILE A 156 -10.34 -3.69 -9.35
N ASP A 157 -10.34 -3.27 -8.08
CA ASP A 157 -11.54 -3.08 -7.28
C ASP A 157 -11.78 -1.58 -7.02
N LEU A 158 -12.68 -0.99 -7.80
CA LEU A 158 -12.97 0.43 -7.69
C LEU A 158 -13.89 0.76 -6.51
N VAL A 159 -14.58 -0.23 -5.92
CA VAL A 159 -15.34 -0.02 -4.69
C VAL A 159 -14.38 0.18 -3.53
N ALA A 160 -13.41 -0.72 -3.37
CA ALA A 160 -12.36 -0.61 -2.35
C ALA A 160 -11.48 0.63 -2.57
N LEU A 161 -11.17 0.97 -3.84
CA LEU A 161 -10.33 2.13 -4.14
C LEU A 161 -11.04 3.46 -3.86
N ARG A 162 -12.34 3.59 -4.19
CA ARG A 162 -13.16 4.76 -3.79
C ARG A 162 -13.21 4.94 -2.28
N TYR A 163 -13.38 3.85 -1.56
CA TYR A 163 -13.35 3.86 -0.10
C TYR A 163 -11.99 4.35 0.44
N ALA A 164 -10.88 3.85 -0.11
CA ALA A 164 -9.54 4.28 0.26
C ALA A 164 -9.29 5.77 -0.02
N ILE A 165 -9.74 6.25 -1.19
CA ILE A 165 -9.68 7.67 -1.59
C ILE A 165 -10.45 8.54 -0.58
N MET A 166 -11.67 8.15 -0.25
CA MET A 166 -12.52 8.87 0.70
C MET A 166 -11.87 8.97 2.09
N LEU A 167 -11.39 7.85 2.63
CA LEU A 167 -10.79 7.81 3.98
C LEU A 167 -9.50 8.63 4.10
N SER A 168 -8.69 8.61 3.05
CA SER A 168 -7.39 9.28 3.05
C SER A 168 -7.44 10.69 2.48
N GLY A 169 -8.57 11.11 1.88
CA GLY A 169 -8.66 12.42 1.23
C GLY A 169 -7.70 12.55 0.05
N VAL A 170 -7.56 11.49 -0.75
CA VAL A 170 -6.62 11.45 -1.88
C VAL A 170 -6.94 12.54 -2.90
N THR A 171 -5.94 13.32 -3.27
CA THR A 171 -6.06 14.43 -4.22
C THR A 171 -5.51 14.09 -5.60
N GLN A 172 -4.54 13.18 -5.65
CA GLN A 172 -3.90 12.68 -6.87
C GLN A 172 -3.60 11.20 -6.75
N LEU A 173 -3.69 10.48 -7.87
CA LEU A 173 -3.43 9.04 -7.93
C LEU A 173 -2.16 8.72 -8.71
N ILE A 174 -1.47 7.70 -8.24
CA ILE A 174 -0.31 7.09 -8.89
C ILE A 174 -0.66 5.65 -9.24
N MET A 175 -0.77 5.32 -10.52
CA MET A 175 -1.04 3.96 -10.96
C MET A 175 0.27 3.23 -11.25
N MET A 176 0.46 2.11 -10.58
CA MET A 176 1.64 1.27 -10.70
C MET A 176 1.34 0.01 -11.50
N LYS A 177 2.38 -0.55 -12.13
CA LYS A 177 2.33 -1.89 -12.76
C LYS A 177 1.30 -2.03 -13.88
N SER A 178 1.11 -1.00 -14.69
CA SER A 178 0.22 -1.08 -15.85
C SER A 178 0.73 -2.06 -16.93
N ASP A 179 2.04 -2.19 -17.06
CA ASP A 179 2.75 -3.15 -17.93
C ASP A 179 2.32 -4.61 -17.73
N VAL A 180 1.93 -4.98 -16.52
CA VAL A 180 1.45 -6.34 -16.22
C VAL A 180 0.20 -6.70 -17.02
N LEU A 181 -0.59 -5.71 -17.41
CA LEU A 181 -1.82 -5.90 -18.19
C LEU A 181 -1.63 -5.81 -19.71
N ASP A 182 -0.43 -5.57 -20.21
CA ASP A 182 -0.11 -5.35 -21.63
C ASP A 182 -0.64 -6.41 -22.58
N THR A 183 -0.68 -7.67 -22.13
CA THR A 183 -1.07 -8.81 -22.96
C THR A 183 -2.50 -9.29 -22.75
N PHE A 184 -3.31 -8.53 -22.02
CA PHE A 184 -4.71 -8.88 -21.80
C PHE A 184 -5.60 -8.21 -22.84
N PRO A 185 -6.35 -8.98 -23.65
CA PRO A 185 -7.24 -8.41 -24.67
C PRO A 185 -8.44 -7.69 -24.05
N THR A 186 -8.85 -8.11 -22.86
CA THR A 186 -9.94 -7.53 -22.07
C THR A 186 -9.49 -7.42 -20.63
N ILE A 187 -9.72 -6.26 -20.03
CA ILE A 187 -9.45 -5.95 -18.64
C ILE A 187 -10.80 -5.76 -17.95
N LYS A 188 -10.94 -6.27 -16.73
CA LYS A 188 -12.16 -6.07 -15.95
C LYS A 188 -11.90 -5.15 -14.77
N ALA A 189 -12.84 -4.24 -14.52
CA ALA A 189 -12.83 -3.37 -13.35
C ALA A 189 -14.12 -3.58 -12.56
N CYS A 190 -13.99 -3.88 -11.26
CA CYS A 190 -15.14 -4.00 -10.37
C CYS A 190 -15.67 -2.61 -10.02
N THR A 191 -16.84 -2.25 -10.51
CA THR A 191 -17.46 -0.92 -10.34
C THR A 191 -18.47 -0.87 -9.21
N ALA A 192 -19.02 -2.02 -8.81
CA ALA A 192 -20.00 -2.17 -7.74
C ALA A 192 -19.91 -3.57 -7.13
N TYR A 193 -20.51 -3.74 -5.97
CA TYR A 193 -20.79 -5.05 -5.37
C TYR A 193 -22.28 -5.35 -5.36
N LYS A 194 -22.62 -6.64 -5.43
CA LYS A 194 -23.94 -7.14 -5.11
C LYS A 194 -23.86 -7.84 -3.77
N VAL A 195 -24.46 -7.23 -2.76
CA VAL A 195 -24.47 -7.71 -1.39
C VAL A 195 -25.88 -8.21 -1.06
N ASN A 196 -26.04 -9.51 -0.82
CA ASN A 196 -27.35 -10.14 -0.59
C ASN A 196 -28.40 -9.76 -1.65
N GLY A 197 -27.99 -9.72 -2.91
CA GLY A 197 -28.85 -9.35 -4.04
C GLY A 197 -29.03 -7.86 -4.29
N THR A 198 -28.55 -6.98 -3.40
CA THR A 198 -28.65 -5.52 -3.54
C THR A 198 -27.36 -4.94 -4.09
N LEU A 199 -27.47 -4.13 -5.16
CA LEU A 199 -26.34 -3.43 -5.75
C LEU A 199 -25.90 -2.28 -4.87
N THR A 200 -24.60 -2.18 -4.61
CA THR A 200 -23.99 -1.06 -3.88
C THR A 200 -22.65 -0.64 -4.50
N ARG A 201 -22.34 0.64 -4.41
CA ARG A 201 -21.01 1.22 -4.75
C ARG A 201 -20.22 1.56 -3.49
N ASP A 202 -20.84 1.47 -2.33
CA ASP A 202 -20.20 1.71 -1.05
C ASP A 202 -19.53 0.43 -0.54
N PHE A 203 -18.36 0.58 0.04
CA PHE A 203 -17.62 -0.53 0.64
C PHE A 203 -18.37 -0.96 1.91
N PRO A 204 -18.81 -2.22 2.00
CA PRO A 204 -19.59 -2.69 3.15
C PRO A 204 -18.71 -2.79 4.40
N TYR A 205 -19.32 -2.56 5.57
CA TYR A 205 -18.64 -2.71 6.86
C TYR A 205 -18.07 -4.11 7.08
N SER A 206 -18.80 -5.13 6.68
CA SER A 206 -18.37 -6.53 6.71
C SER A 206 -18.39 -7.09 5.29
N ILE A 207 -17.29 -7.68 4.86
CA ILE A 207 -17.22 -8.45 3.63
C ILE A 207 -17.27 -9.91 4.03
N GLU A 208 -18.49 -10.42 4.17
CA GLU A 208 -18.78 -11.82 4.46
C GLU A 208 -19.08 -12.60 3.16
N ASP A 209 -19.37 -13.88 3.31
CA ASP A 209 -19.85 -14.71 2.20
C ASP A 209 -21.11 -14.11 1.58
N GLY A 210 -21.11 -13.95 0.24
CA GLY A 210 -22.26 -13.39 -0.50
C GLY A 210 -22.02 -11.98 -1.08
N VAL A 211 -20.81 -11.47 -1.03
CA VAL A 211 -20.41 -10.29 -1.80
C VAL A 211 -19.96 -10.74 -3.20
N GLU A 212 -20.71 -10.32 -4.21
CA GLU A 212 -20.43 -10.60 -5.62
C GLU A 212 -19.89 -9.33 -6.32
N PRO A 213 -18.69 -9.35 -6.94
CA PRO A 213 -18.20 -8.21 -7.70
C PRO A 213 -18.96 -8.05 -9.03
N VAL A 214 -19.31 -6.82 -9.37
CA VAL A 214 -19.93 -6.46 -10.64
C VAL A 214 -18.88 -5.76 -11.50
N TYR A 215 -18.59 -6.33 -12.68
CA TYR A 215 -17.51 -5.88 -13.52
C TYR A 215 -18.01 -5.09 -14.74
N GLU A 216 -17.24 -4.08 -15.12
CA GLU A 216 -17.18 -3.55 -16.48
C GLU A 216 -15.99 -4.14 -17.21
N GLU A 217 -16.19 -4.46 -18.50
CA GLU A 217 -15.15 -4.96 -19.39
C GLU A 217 -14.61 -3.82 -20.25
N ILE A 218 -13.29 -3.68 -20.25
CA ILE A 218 -12.59 -2.61 -20.96
C ILE A 218 -11.62 -3.28 -21.92
N LYS A 219 -11.53 -2.75 -23.14
CA LYS A 219 -10.58 -3.24 -24.14
C LYS A 219 -9.14 -3.02 -23.67
N GLY A 220 -8.34 -4.06 -23.69
CA GLY A 220 -6.90 -3.99 -23.41
C GLY A 220 -6.12 -3.35 -24.54
N TRP A 221 -4.95 -2.83 -24.23
CA TRP A 221 -4.11 -2.09 -25.21
C TRP A 221 -3.16 -2.96 -26.03
N ASN A 222 -2.86 -4.18 -25.61
CA ASN A 222 -1.97 -5.13 -26.33
C ASN A 222 -0.66 -4.48 -26.84
N THR A 223 -0.05 -3.65 -26.04
CA THR A 223 1.17 -2.90 -26.36
C THR A 223 2.15 -3.03 -25.22
N ASP A 224 3.42 -3.27 -25.54
CA ASP A 224 4.52 -3.27 -24.57
C ASP A 224 4.74 -1.85 -24.03
N MET A 225 4.14 -1.56 -22.88
CA MET A 225 4.20 -0.25 -22.24
C MET A 225 5.59 0.11 -21.75
N THR A 226 6.47 -0.86 -21.52
CA THR A 226 7.83 -0.62 -20.98
C THR A 226 8.72 0.20 -21.91
N LYS A 227 8.34 0.33 -23.18
CA LYS A 227 9.07 1.11 -24.20
C LYS A 227 8.61 2.55 -24.31
N ILE A 228 7.48 2.89 -23.72
CA ILE A 228 6.90 4.24 -23.76
C ILE A 228 7.67 5.17 -22.83
N LYS A 229 7.95 6.37 -23.31
CA LYS A 229 8.72 7.37 -22.59
C LYS A 229 7.90 8.62 -22.22
N ASN A 230 6.85 8.90 -22.98
CA ASN A 230 6.05 10.10 -22.83
C ASN A 230 4.56 9.79 -22.90
N GLU A 231 3.75 10.64 -22.28
CA GLU A 231 2.28 10.54 -22.25
C GLU A 231 1.66 10.51 -23.67
N ASP A 232 2.24 11.26 -24.60
CA ASP A 232 1.74 11.34 -25.99
C ASP A 232 1.89 10.04 -26.78
N GLU A 233 2.72 9.12 -26.30
CA GLU A 233 2.95 7.81 -26.93
C GLU A 233 1.95 6.73 -26.45
N PHE A 234 1.08 7.05 -25.51
CA PHE A 234 0.12 6.08 -24.98
C PHE A 234 -0.86 5.58 -26.02
N PRO A 235 -1.09 4.25 -26.12
CA PRO A 235 -2.15 3.70 -26.96
C PRO A 235 -3.51 4.28 -26.63
N ALA A 236 -4.37 4.39 -27.62
CA ALA A 236 -5.72 4.93 -27.44
C ALA A 236 -6.54 4.12 -26.40
N GLU A 237 -6.37 2.80 -26.39
CA GLU A 237 -7.02 1.90 -25.43
C GLU A 237 -6.51 2.14 -23.99
N PHE A 238 -5.22 2.39 -23.82
CA PHE A 238 -4.65 2.74 -22.49
C PHE A 238 -5.17 4.09 -22.00
N ASN A 239 -5.19 5.09 -22.87
CA ASN A 239 -5.79 6.39 -22.55
C ASN A 239 -7.27 6.25 -22.18
N ALA A 240 -8.03 5.41 -22.89
CA ALA A 240 -9.43 5.13 -22.56
C ALA A 240 -9.58 4.46 -21.19
N TYR A 241 -8.69 3.51 -20.86
CA TYR A 241 -8.67 2.86 -19.54
C TYR A 241 -8.39 3.87 -18.42
N VAL A 242 -7.36 4.70 -18.58
CA VAL A 242 -7.01 5.74 -17.60
C VAL A 242 -8.17 6.73 -17.41
N ALA A 243 -8.75 7.22 -18.50
CA ALA A 243 -9.89 8.13 -18.46
C ALA A 243 -11.13 7.49 -17.78
N PHE A 244 -11.37 6.20 -18.03
CA PHE A 244 -12.42 5.45 -17.34
C PHE A 244 -12.19 5.40 -15.82
N LEU A 245 -10.96 5.10 -15.39
CA LEU A 245 -10.62 5.07 -13.97
C LEU A 245 -10.78 6.46 -13.33
N GLU A 246 -10.26 7.51 -13.97
CA GLU A 246 -10.40 8.89 -13.46
C GLU A 246 -11.86 9.30 -13.31
N LYS A 247 -12.70 8.93 -14.28
CA LYS A 247 -14.16 9.18 -14.23
C LYS A 247 -14.82 8.43 -13.07
N GLU A 248 -14.50 7.15 -12.87
CA GLU A 248 -15.09 6.32 -11.83
C GLU A 248 -14.62 6.72 -10.42
N LEU A 249 -13.40 7.21 -10.28
CA LEU A 249 -12.78 7.57 -9.00
C LEU A 249 -12.93 9.06 -8.66
N ASN A 250 -13.22 9.91 -9.66
CA ASN A 250 -13.30 11.37 -9.53
C ASN A 250 -12.01 11.99 -8.96
N VAL A 251 -10.85 11.39 -9.23
CA VAL A 251 -9.52 11.86 -8.83
C VAL A 251 -8.57 11.65 -10.02
N PRO A 252 -7.73 12.64 -10.37
CA PRO A 252 -6.81 12.52 -11.49
C PRO A 252 -5.70 11.49 -11.20
N ILE A 253 -5.35 10.70 -12.20
CA ILE A 253 -4.16 9.85 -12.21
C ILE A 253 -3.03 10.67 -12.83
N THR A 254 -2.10 11.13 -12.02
CA THR A 254 -1.08 12.10 -12.43
C THR A 254 0.28 11.48 -12.69
N ILE A 255 0.50 10.25 -12.19
CA ILE A 255 1.73 9.50 -12.39
C ILE A 255 1.39 8.06 -12.77
N LEU A 256 2.08 7.54 -13.78
CA LEU A 256 1.89 6.21 -14.32
C LEU A 256 3.23 5.46 -14.37
N SER A 257 3.29 4.29 -13.73
CA SER A 257 4.42 3.36 -13.91
C SER A 257 4.06 2.36 -15.01
N VAL A 258 4.85 2.36 -16.05
CA VAL A 258 4.71 1.53 -17.25
C VAL A 258 5.75 0.41 -17.33
N GLY A 259 6.46 0.17 -16.24
CA GLY A 259 7.45 -0.91 -16.10
C GLY A 259 8.12 -0.90 -14.73
N PRO A 260 9.01 -1.87 -14.45
CA PRO A 260 9.63 -2.05 -13.14
C PRO A 260 10.75 -1.04 -12.83
N ASP A 261 11.30 -0.36 -13.84
CA ASP A 261 12.40 0.58 -13.67
C ASP A 261 11.89 1.97 -13.26
N ARG A 262 12.70 2.70 -12.47
CA ARG A 262 12.41 4.08 -12.08
C ARG A 262 12.19 4.99 -13.29
N GLU A 263 12.95 4.79 -14.36
CA GLU A 263 12.85 5.60 -15.59
C GLU A 263 11.59 5.28 -16.41
N GLN A 264 10.85 4.21 -16.04
CA GLN A 264 9.57 3.84 -16.62
C GLN A 264 8.40 4.42 -15.83
N THR A 265 8.63 5.56 -15.19
CA THR A 265 7.61 6.34 -14.47
C THR A 265 7.36 7.63 -15.25
N ILE A 266 6.12 7.80 -15.71
CA ILE A 266 5.69 8.93 -16.53
C ILE A 266 4.85 9.87 -15.68
N VAL A 267 5.29 11.12 -15.53
CA VAL A 267 4.53 12.19 -14.91
C VAL A 267 3.69 12.84 -15.99
N ARG A 268 2.36 12.85 -15.81
CA ARG A 268 1.41 13.37 -16.77
C ARG A 268 1.31 14.89 -16.70
N SER A 269 0.83 15.49 -17.78
CA SER A 269 0.64 16.94 -17.91
C SER A 269 -0.34 17.55 -16.88
N ASN A 270 -1.23 16.73 -16.29
CA ASN A 270 -2.19 17.12 -15.25
C ASN A 270 -1.64 17.04 -13.82
N PHE A 271 -0.35 16.75 -13.64
CA PHE A 271 0.27 16.71 -12.31
C PHE A 271 0.21 18.09 -11.64
N LYS A 272 -0.19 18.11 -10.36
CA LYS A 272 -0.23 19.33 -9.55
C LYS A 272 0.94 19.33 -8.56
N HIS A 273 1.67 20.42 -8.53
CA HIS A 273 2.77 20.66 -7.59
C HIS A 273 2.30 21.15 -6.23
#